data_57868527cd98a829883a4bcf1ea4e43d
#
_entry.id   57868527cd98a829883a4bcf1ea4e43d
#
_cell.length_a   1.000
_cell.length_b   1.000
_cell.length_c   1.000
_cell.angle_alpha   90.00
_cell.angle_beta   90.00
_cell.angle_gamma   90.00
#
_symmetry.space_group_name_H-M   'P 1'
#
loop_
_entity.id
_entity.type
_entity.pdbx_description
1 polymer ?
#
loop_
_entity_poly.entity_id
_entity_poly.type
_entity_poly.pdbx_seq_one_letter_code
_entity_poly.pdbx_strand_id
1 'polypeptide(L)'
;MCCSDEYKELTPREIFNSLLDKGLYYASESTFYRILKKHNALTHRSESKKGTSRNKPAELKAYHKNQIWMWDITWLKSPVTGIWYYAYVIEDLYDRSIVAWMIFENESDEHSRELFEYACRKENAHPDFVHSDNGNPMKGITLVAFYYQLGIVPSFSRPRVSDDNPFIESFFKTLKYKCGYPRYFASIEHARKWFADFIHWYNFEHKHSGLQYITPMQKRSGIHFELFASRNEVIRKAREKNPLRWSSDKLHQYKISEFEVLNPEKNSA
;
A
#
# COMPACT_ATOMS: atom_id res chain seq x y z
N MET A 1 -38.09 -28.21 -5.90
CA MET A 1 -37.77 -27.55 -7.18
C MET A 1 -36.41 -26.89 -7.16
N CYS A 2 -36.21 -25.78 -6.45
CA CYS A 2 -34.92 -25.06 -6.49
C CYS A 2 -33.67 -25.87 -6.07
N CYS A 3 -33.83 -26.98 -5.37
CA CYS A 3 -32.76 -27.89 -4.94
C CYS A 3 -32.76 -29.20 -5.79
N SER A 4 -33.51 -29.27 -6.88
CA SER A 4 -33.43 -30.39 -7.84
C SER A 4 -32.12 -30.34 -8.62
N ASP A 5 -31.71 -31.47 -9.20
CA ASP A 5 -30.47 -31.56 -10.00
C ASP A 5 -30.44 -30.56 -11.16
N GLU A 6 -31.58 -30.18 -11.68
CA GLU A 6 -31.74 -29.21 -12.77
C GLU A 6 -31.41 -27.77 -12.30
N TYR A 7 -31.69 -27.41 -11.05
CA TYR A 7 -31.62 -26.03 -10.57
C TYR A 7 -30.64 -25.80 -9.43
N LYS A 8 -30.03 -26.85 -8.88
CA LYS A 8 -29.19 -26.79 -7.71
C LYS A 8 -27.93 -25.88 -7.86
N GLU A 9 -27.43 -25.75 -9.10
CA GLU A 9 -26.25 -24.95 -9.41
C GLU A 9 -26.58 -23.55 -9.93
N LEU A 10 -27.85 -23.28 -10.24
CA LEU A 10 -28.29 -22.01 -10.79
C LEU A 10 -28.55 -21.00 -9.67
N THR A 11 -28.25 -19.73 -9.92
CA THR A 11 -28.63 -18.64 -9.03
C THR A 11 -30.17 -18.49 -8.98
N PRO A 12 -30.73 -17.89 -7.91
CA PRO A 12 -32.19 -17.64 -7.83
C PRO A 12 -32.74 -16.88 -9.03
N ARG A 13 -31.94 -15.96 -9.61
CA ARG A 13 -32.29 -15.19 -10.80
C ARG A 13 -32.33 -16.06 -12.06
N GLU A 14 -31.35 -16.93 -12.21
CA GLU A 14 -31.30 -17.87 -13.33
C GLU A 14 -32.50 -18.87 -13.27
N ILE A 15 -32.81 -19.38 -12.08
CA ILE A 15 -33.97 -20.24 -11.88
C ILE A 15 -35.25 -19.50 -12.25
N PHE A 16 -35.42 -18.25 -11.78
CA PHE A 16 -36.61 -17.45 -12.08
C PHE A 16 -36.79 -17.26 -13.59
N ASN A 17 -35.73 -16.82 -14.30
CA ASN A 17 -35.82 -16.62 -15.74
C ASN A 17 -36.04 -17.96 -16.51
N SER A 18 -35.35 -19.02 -16.12
CA SER A 18 -35.52 -20.36 -16.72
C SER A 18 -36.97 -20.88 -16.60
N LEU A 19 -37.66 -20.54 -15.50
CA LEU A 19 -39.06 -20.89 -15.34
C LEU A 19 -39.96 -20.00 -16.19
N LEU A 20 -39.66 -18.72 -16.35
CA LEU A 20 -40.38 -17.84 -17.26
C LEU A 20 -40.28 -18.32 -18.71
N ASP A 21 -39.10 -18.75 -19.13
CA ASP A 21 -38.87 -19.32 -20.49
C ASP A 21 -39.70 -20.58 -20.75
N LYS A 22 -40.01 -21.33 -19.66
CA LYS A 22 -40.92 -22.49 -19.70
C LYS A 22 -42.40 -22.12 -19.55
N GLY A 23 -42.72 -20.83 -19.53
CA GLY A 23 -44.09 -20.35 -19.32
C GLY A 23 -44.62 -20.51 -17.86
N LEU A 24 -43.74 -20.72 -16.91
CA LEU A 24 -44.10 -20.98 -15.50
C LEU A 24 -43.77 -19.78 -14.62
N TYR A 25 -44.78 -19.25 -13.92
CA TYR A 25 -44.59 -18.20 -12.93
C TYR A 25 -45.06 -18.68 -11.55
N TYR A 26 -44.10 -18.99 -10.65
CA TYR A 26 -44.44 -19.46 -9.31
C TYR A 26 -44.40 -18.33 -8.26
N ALA A 27 -43.45 -17.42 -8.37
CA ALA A 27 -43.27 -16.31 -7.42
C ALA A 27 -42.33 -15.26 -8.04
N SER A 28 -42.25 -14.08 -7.42
CA SER A 28 -41.27 -13.04 -7.80
C SER A 28 -39.81 -13.47 -7.49
N GLU A 29 -38.87 -12.93 -8.22
CA GLU A 29 -37.42 -13.17 -8.01
C GLU A 29 -37.02 -13.00 -6.53
N SER A 30 -37.50 -11.91 -5.88
CA SER A 30 -37.23 -11.65 -4.46
C SER A 30 -37.76 -12.74 -3.52
N THR A 31 -38.84 -13.41 -3.91
CA THR A 31 -39.39 -14.54 -3.13
C THR A 31 -38.47 -15.75 -3.21
N PHE A 32 -37.87 -16.04 -4.38
CA PHE A 32 -36.84 -17.08 -4.52
C PHE A 32 -35.65 -16.83 -3.60
N TYR A 33 -35.12 -15.61 -3.60
CA TYR A 33 -34.04 -15.23 -2.68
C TYR A 33 -34.42 -15.43 -1.21
N ARG A 34 -35.61 -15.00 -0.81
CA ARG A 34 -36.10 -15.12 0.57
C ARG A 34 -36.25 -16.57 1.02
N ILE A 35 -36.84 -17.41 0.17
CA ILE A 35 -37.03 -18.84 0.46
C ILE A 35 -35.68 -19.55 0.55
N LEU A 36 -34.80 -19.35 -0.41
CA LEU A 36 -33.50 -20.00 -0.42
C LEU A 36 -32.61 -19.54 0.75
N LYS A 37 -32.71 -18.27 1.15
CA LYS A 37 -32.06 -17.76 2.37
C LYS A 37 -32.58 -18.46 3.61
N LYS A 38 -33.91 -18.61 3.75
CA LYS A 38 -34.54 -19.31 4.88
C LYS A 38 -34.09 -20.77 5.02
N HIS A 39 -33.78 -21.41 3.90
CA HIS A 39 -33.31 -22.81 3.87
C HIS A 39 -31.78 -22.94 3.80
N ASN A 40 -31.01 -21.87 4.04
CA ASN A 40 -29.55 -21.83 3.92
C ASN A 40 -29.02 -22.33 2.56
N ALA A 41 -29.80 -22.19 1.51
CA ALA A 41 -29.50 -22.65 0.17
C ALA A 41 -29.06 -21.54 -0.80
N LEU A 42 -28.71 -20.34 -0.26
CA LEU A 42 -28.12 -19.21 -1.01
C LEU A 42 -26.59 -19.21 -1.03
N THR A 43 -25.96 -19.95 -0.13
CA THR A 43 -24.51 -20.14 -0.13
C THR A 43 -24.12 -20.92 -1.37
N HIS A 44 -22.97 -20.56 -1.93
CA HIS A 44 -22.45 -21.11 -3.19
C HIS A 44 -22.79 -22.57 -3.39
N ARG A 45 -23.52 -22.82 -4.47
CA ARG A 45 -24.00 -24.16 -4.84
C ARG A 45 -22.91 -25.05 -5.45
N SER A 46 -21.74 -24.48 -5.73
CA SER A 46 -20.49 -25.20 -5.97
C SER A 46 -19.63 -25.13 -4.71
N GLU A 47 -19.00 -26.22 -4.32
CA GLU A 47 -18.00 -26.23 -3.26
C GLU A 47 -16.83 -25.29 -3.61
N SER A 48 -16.95 -24.02 -3.25
CA SER A 48 -15.79 -23.16 -3.24
C SER A 48 -14.86 -23.67 -2.13
N LYS A 49 -13.65 -24.08 -2.48
CA LYS A 49 -12.61 -24.39 -1.52
C LYS A 49 -12.57 -23.22 -0.53
N LYS A 50 -12.85 -23.47 0.75
CA LYS A 50 -12.65 -22.49 1.81
C LYS A 50 -11.25 -21.94 1.65
N GLY A 51 -11.12 -20.63 1.43
CA GLY A 51 -9.83 -20.00 1.33
C GLY A 51 -9.04 -20.34 2.60
N THR A 52 -7.85 -20.91 2.45
CA THR A 52 -6.96 -21.14 3.59
C THR A 52 -6.73 -19.81 4.25
N SER A 53 -7.11 -19.68 5.53
CA SER A 53 -6.77 -18.53 6.35
C SER A 53 -5.25 -18.44 6.38
N ARG A 54 -4.70 -17.43 5.69
CA ARG A 54 -3.26 -17.19 5.71
C ARG A 54 -2.95 -16.25 6.86
N ASN A 55 -1.95 -16.60 7.64
CA ASN A 55 -1.51 -15.77 8.76
C ASN A 55 -1.06 -14.40 8.23
N LYS A 56 -1.40 -13.35 8.97
CA LYS A 56 -0.91 -11.99 8.69
C LYS A 56 0.62 -12.00 8.74
N PRO A 57 1.32 -11.24 7.88
CA PRO A 57 2.76 -11.06 8.02
C PRO A 57 3.10 -10.58 9.44
N ALA A 58 4.25 -11.00 9.94
CA ALA A 58 4.73 -10.57 11.26
C ALA A 58 4.78 -9.04 11.36
N GLU A 59 4.52 -8.53 12.54
CA GLU A 59 4.74 -7.13 12.85
C GLU A 59 6.23 -6.78 12.67
N LEU A 60 6.52 -5.70 11.94
CA LEU A 60 7.87 -5.19 11.76
C LEU A 60 7.95 -3.78 12.35
N LYS A 61 8.96 -3.53 13.18
CA LYS A 61 9.21 -2.23 13.84
C LYS A 61 10.53 -1.64 13.36
N ALA A 62 10.48 -0.43 12.79
CA ALA A 62 11.65 0.34 12.41
C ALA A 62 11.94 1.40 13.47
N TYR A 63 13.11 1.35 14.09
CA TYR A 63 13.58 2.29 15.10
C TYR A 63 14.50 3.38 14.52
N HIS A 64 15.03 3.13 13.33
CA HIS A 64 15.89 4.07 12.60
C HIS A 64 15.80 3.87 11.08
N LYS A 65 16.31 4.84 10.34
CA LYS A 65 16.41 4.77 8.88
C LYS A 65 17.21 3.55 8.41
N ASN A 66 16.90 3.07 7.25
CA ASN A 66 17.55 1.94 6.60
C ASN A 66 17.44 0.61 7.35
N GLN A 67 16.46 0.47 8.26
CA GLN A 67 16.21 -0.80 8.95
C GLN A 67 15.20 -1.67 8.19
N ILE A 68 14.13 -1.06 7.68
CA ILE A 68 13.09 -1.75 6.93
C ILE A 68 12.77 -0.95 5.69
N TRP A 69 12.93 -1.57 4.53
CA TRP A 69 12.52 -0.99 3.26
C TRP A 69 11.25 -1.67 2.75
N MET A 70 10.32 -0.87 2.27
CA MET A 70 9.14 -1.32 1.53
C MET A 70 9.36 -1.01 0.07
N TRP A 71 8.91 -1.88 -0.81
CA TRP A 71 9.01 -1.60 -2.22
C TRP A 71 7.85 -2.17 -3.02
N ASP A 72 7.61 -1.56 -4.18
CA ASP A 72 6.56 -1.96 -5.10
C ASP A 72 6.78 -1.34 -6.48
N ILE A 73 6.01 -1.80 -7.47
CA ILE A 73 6.07 -1.36 -8.85
C ILE A 73 4.74 -0.70 -9.20
N THR A 74 4.79 0.51 -9.76
CA THR A 74 3.59 1.15 -10.32
C THR A 74 3.71 1.35 -11.81
N TRP A 75 2.60 1.18 -12.50
CA TRP A 75 2.51 1.31 -13.95
C TRP A 75 2.19 2.76 -14.34
N LEU A 76 2.99 3.29 -15.25
CA LEU A 76 2.87 4.62 -15.82
C LEU A 76 2.41 4.51 -17.26
N LYS A 77 1.34 5.21 -17.65
CA LYS A 77 0.79 5.12 -19.01
C LYS A 77 1.75 5.68 -20.04
N SER A 78 2.04 4.93 -21.11
CA SER A 78 2.70 5.42 -22.31
C SER A 78 1.68 6.05 -23.26
N PRO A 79 2.11 6.71 -24.37
CA PRO A 79 1.20 7.22 -25.39
C PRO A 79 0.46 6.11 -26.14
N VAL A 80 1.01 4.90 -26.15
CA VAL A 80 0.46 3.75 -26.88
C VAL A 80 -0.40 2.92 -25.95
N THR A 81 -1.66 2.72 -26.32
CA THR A 81 -2.61 1.92 -25.54
C THR A 81 -2.09 0.49 -25.36
N GLY A 82 -2.07 0.02 -24.12
CA GLY A 82 -1.58 -1.33 -23.77
C GLY A 82 -0.09 -1.40 -23.50
N ILE A 83 0.67 -0.33 -23.73
CA ILE A 83 2.08 -0.22 -23.37
C ILE A 83 2.23 0.67 -22.13
N TRP A 84 3.09 0.25 -21.20
CA TRP A 84 3.32 0.90 -19.92
C TRP A 84 4.81 1.04 -19.65
N TYR A 85 5.17 2.06 -18.86
CA TYR A 85 6.46 2.11 -18.17
C TYR A 85 6.25 1.65 -16.74
N TYR A 86 7.27 1.06 -16.15
CA TYR A 86 7.22 0.42 -14.84
C TYR A 86 8.16 1.16 -13.89
N ALA A 87 7.56 1.85 -12.93
CA ALA A 87 8.33 2.57 -11.91
C ALA A 87 8.49 1.70 -10.66
N TYR A 88 9.70 1.29 -10.41
CA TYR A 88 10.16 0.55 -9.24
C TYR A 88 10.56 1.54 -8.17
N VAL A 89 10.06 1.38 -6.96
CA VAL A 89 10.27 2.35 -5.88
C VAL A 89 10.57 1.65 -4.57
N ILE A 90 11.59 2.14 -3.85
CA ILE A 90 11.91 1.73 -2.48
C ILE A 90 11.63 2.88 -1.54
N GLU A 91 10.80 2.65 -0.52
CA GLU A 91 10.44 3.58 0.55
C GLU A 91 10.98 3.05 1.89
N ASP A 92 11.57 3.92 2.69
CA ASP A 92 12.01 3.60 4.05
C ASP A 92 10.83 3.66 5.03
N LEU A 93 10.61 2.60 5.82
CA LEU A 93 9.50 2.54 6.77
C LEU A 93 9.61 3.61 7.86
N TYR A 94 10.80 3.91 8.35
CA TYR A 94 11.00 4.81 9.48
C TYR A 94 10.67 6.26 9.13
N ASP A 95 11.20 6.76 8.03
CA ASP A 95 11.10 8.17 7.68
C ASP A 95 10.25 8.47 6.44
N ARG A 96 9.71 7.44 5.77
CA ARG A 96 8.89 7.56 4.54
C ARG A 96 9.63 8.17 3.36
N SER A 97 10.96 8.28 3.41
CA SER A 97 11.70 8.77 2.26
C SER A 97 11.77 7.74 1.15
N ILE A 98 11.72 8.22 -0.08
CA ILE A 98 12.03 7.37 -1.23
C ILE A 98 13.54 7.24 -1.32
N VAL A 99 14.02 6.05 -0.97
CA VAL A 99 15.44 5.69 -0.94
C VAL A 99 16.00 5.59 -2.35
N ALA A 100 15.30 4.86 -3.21
CA ALA A 100 15.69 4.68 -4.61
C ALA A 100 14.45 4.46 -5.49
N TRP A 101 14.61 4.76 -6.78
CA TRP A 101 13.61 4.48 -7.80
C TRP A 101 14.28 4.32 -9.16
N MET A 102 13.66 3.52 -10.02
CA MET A 102 14.05 3.35 -11.43
C MET A 102 12.81 3.15 -12.29
N ILE A 103 12.88 3.50 -13.58
CA ILE A 103 11.79 3.30 -14.54
C ILE A 103 12.30 2.51 -15.73
N PHE A 104 11.55 1.44 -16.07
CA PHE A 104 11.87 0.51 -17.15
C PHE A 104 10.69 0.35 -18.12
N GLU A 105 10.93 -0.25 -19.27
CA GLU A 105 9.91 -0.56 -20.29
C GLU A 105 9.24 -1.93 -20.08
N ASN A 106 9.79 -2.77 -19.21
CA ASN A 106 9.26 -4.08 -18.84
C ASN A 106 9.52 -4.40 -17.38
N GLU A 107 8.80 -5.36 -16.84
CA GLU A 107 9.05 -5.91 -15.50
C GLU A 107 10.01 -7.08 -15.57
N SER A 108 11.01 -7.08 -14.69
CA SER A 108 11.93 -8.22 -14.49
C SER A 108 12.51 -8.22 -13.06
N ASP A 109 13.01 -9.38 -12.63
CA ASP A 109 13.71 -9.53 -11.36
C ASP A 109 15.16 -8.99 -11.42
N GLU A 110 15.77 -8.94 -12.59
CA GLU A 110 17.05 -8.25 -12.81
C GLU A 110 16.94 -6.76 -12.52
N HIS A 111 15.88 -6.10 -12.98
CA HIS A 111 15.60 -4.69 -12.69
C HIS A 111 15.38 -4.44 -11.19
N SER A 112 14.70 -5.36 -10.53
CA SER A 112 14.54 -5.31 -9.07
C SER A 112 15.89 -5.38 -8.37
N ARG A 113 16.75 -6.32 -8.78
CA ARG A 113 18.11 -6.44 -8.24
C ARG A 113 18.94 -5.18 -8.49
N GLU A 114 18.93 -4.64 -9.71
CA GLU A 114 19.64 -3.40 -10.07
C GLU A 114 19.23 -2.23 -9.15
N LEU A 115 17.93 -2.08 -8.90
CA LEU A 115 17.39 -1.07 -7.99
C LEU A 115 17.93 -1.23 -6.57
N PHE A 116 17.93 -2.45 -6.03
CA PHE A 116 18.41 -2.71 -4.68
C PHE A 116 19.92 -2.56 -4.55
N GLU A 117 20.70 -2.99 -5.53
CA GLU A 117 22.15 -2.74 -5.58
C GLU A 117 22.47 -1.23 -5.59
N TYR A 118 21.71 -0.46 -6.38
CA TYR A 118 21.85 0.99 -6.39
C TYR A 118 21.46 1.61 -5.05
N ALA A 119 20.33 1.20 -4.44
CA ALA A 119 19.87 1.69 -3.15
C ALA A 119 20.91 1.44 -2.05
N CYS A 120 21.43 0.21 -1.95
CA CYS A 120 22.45 -0.15 -0.96
C CYS A 120 23.74 0.65 -1.12
N ARG A 121 24.20 0.85 -2.37
CA ARG A 121 25.38 1.70 -2.64
C ARG A 121 25.16 3.16 -2.28
N LYS A 122 24.00 3.72 -2.65
CA LYS A 122 23.64 5.12 -2.38
C LYS A 122 23.56 5.41 -0.87
N GLU A 123 22.95 4.51 -0.11
CA GLU A 123 22.79 4.67 1.33
C GLU A 123 24.04 4.23 2.13
N ASN A 124 24.98 3.56 1.49
CA ASN A 124 26.11 2.86 2.14
C ASN A 124 25.62 1.97 3.29
N ALA A 125 24.49 1.31 3.10
CA ALA A 125 23.80 0.45 4.08
C ALA A 125 22.87 -0.50 3.35
N HIS A 126 22.46 -1.56 4.02
CA HIS A 126 21.36 -2.43 3.59
C HIS A 126 20.33 -2.55 4.70
N PRO A 127 19.06 -2.82 4.40
CA PRO A 127 18.02 -3.01 5.42
C PRO A 127 18.15 -4.38 6.07
N ASP A 128 17.62 -4.52 7.30
CA ASP A 128 17.44 -5.82 7.95
C ASP A 128 16.29 -6.60 7.28
N PHE A 129 15.22 -5.87 6.90
CA PHE A 129 14.02 -6.43 6.29
C PHE A 129 13.64 -5.67 5.03
N VAL A 130 13.15 -6.42 4.03
CA VAL A 130 12.50 -5.87 2.85
C VAL A 130 11.08 -6.41 2.78
N HIS A 131 10.10 -5.51 2.72
CA HIS A 131 8.70 -5.87 2.58
C HIS A 131 8.16 -5.50 1.19
N SER A 132 7.42 -6.42 0.58
CA SER A 132 6.78 -6.22 -0.72
C SER A 132 5.47 -6.99 -0.83
N ASP A 133 4.76 -6.78 -1.93
CA ASP A 133 3.67 -7.67 -2.31
C ASP A 133 4.18 -9.04 -2.79
N ASN A 134 3.27 -9.87 -3.33
CA ASN A 134 3.58 -11.22 -3.82
C ASN A 134 3.78 -11.27 -5.35
N GLY A 135 4.07 -10.15 -6.01
CA GLY A 135 4.32 -10.09 -7.44
C GLY A 135 5.51 -10.96 -7.90
N ASN A 136 5.50 -11.38 -9.16
CA ASN A 136 6.58 -12.21 -9.70
C ASN A 136 7.96 -11.54 -9.60
N PRO A 137 8.12 -10.24 -9.92
CA PRO A 137 9.43 -9.56 -9.78
C PRO A 137 9.94 -9.52 -8.34
N MET A 138 9.01 -9.58 -7.34
CA MET A 138 9.35 -9.54 -5.91
C MET A 138 9.91 -10.86 -5.39
N LYS A 139 9.62 -11.96 -6.08
CA LYS A 139 10.02 -13.33 -5.71
C LYS A 139 11.01 -13.94 -6.68
N GLY A 140 11.54 -13.16 -7.60
CA GLY A 140 12.56 -13.59 -8.54
C GLY A 140 13.76 -14.22 -7.83
N ILE A 141 14.25 -15.34 -8.34
CA ILE A 141 15.35 -16.09 -7.71
C ILE A 141 16.59 -15.20 -7.58
N THR A 142 16.86 -14.38 -8.58
CA THR A 142 18.01 -13.46 -8.63
C THR A 142 17.94 -12.42 -7.50
N LEU A 143 16.77 -11.84 -7.26
CA LEU A 143 16.57 -10.87 -6.20
C LEU A 143 16.64 -11.50 -4.81
N VAL A 144 15.99 -12.65 -4.63
CA VAL A 144 15.97 -13.36 -3.35
C VAL A 144 17.36 -13.84 -2.98
N ALA A 145 18.14 -14.34 -3.95
CA ALA A 145 19.54 -14.71 -3.72
C ALA A 145 20.40 -13.51 -3.29
N PHE A 146 20.17 -12.34 -3.91
CA PHE A 146 20.82 -11.10 -3.51
C PHE A 146 20.48 -10.70 -2.07
N TYR A 147 19.22 -10.81 -1.65
CA TYR A 147 18.85 -10.56 -0.26
C TYR A 147 19.58 -11.46 0.72
N TYR A 148 19.62 -12.77 0.45
CA TYR A 148 20.35 -13.71 1.31
C TYR A 148 21.87 -13.43 1.37
N GLN A 149 22.49 -13.01 0.29
CA GLN A 149 23.91 -12.65 0.28
C GLN A 149 24.22 -11.47 1.22
N LEU A 150 23.27 -10.54 1.39
CA LEU A 150 23.43 -9.38 2.27
C LEU A 150 22.82 -9.60 3.68
N GLY A 151 22.26 -10.77 3.95
CA GLY A 151 21.58 -11.03 5.23
C GLY A 151 20.22 -10.32 5.38
N ILE A 152 19.64 -9.85 4.28
CA ILE A 152 18.33 -9.18 4.27
C ILE A 152 17.22 -10.24 4.36
N VAL A 153 16.27 -10.04 5.25
CA VAL A 153 15.12 -10.94 5.42
C VAL A 153 13.93 -10.44 4.60
N PRO A 154 13.49 -11.17 3.56
CA PRO A 154 12.30 -10.80 2.80
C PRO A 154 11.02 -11.08 3.61
N SER A 155 10.08 -10.15 3.55
CA SER A 155 8.72 -10.24 4.09
C SER A 155 7.72 -9.95 2.98
N PHE A 156 6.62 -10.73 2.92
CA PHE A 156 5.65 -10.60 1.83
C PHE A 156 4.24 -10.40 2.37
N SER A 157 3.49 -9.52 1.71
CA SER A 157 2.06 -9.34 1.93
C SER A 157 1.29 -10.65 1.67
N ARG A 158 0.11 -10.77 2.27
CA ARG A 158 -0.81 -11.86 1.91
C ARG A 158 -1.33 -11.65 0.48
N PRO A 159 -1.47 -12.70 -0.33
CA PRO A 159 -2.05 -12.55 -1.67
C PRO A 159 -3.44 -11.93 -1.63
N ARG A 160 -3.66 -10.90 -2.45
CA ARG A 160 -4.92 -10.14 -2.57
C ARG A 160 -5.35 -9.39 -1.30
N VAL A 161 -4.41 -9.05 -0.43
CA VAL A 161 -4.65 -8.20 0.75
C VAL A 161 -3.79 -6.95 0.60
N SER A 162 -4.40 -5.85 0.18
CA SER A 162 -3.73 -4.56 -0.01
C SER A 162 -3.27 -3.93 1.31
N ASP A 163 -3.99 -4.18 2.39
CA ASP A 163 -3.70 -3.58 3.70
C ASP A 163 -2.35 -4.00 4.31
N ASP A 164 -1.65 -4.96 3.71
CA ASP A 164 -0.38 -5.45 4.22
C ASP A 164 0.82 -4.59 3.77
N ASN A 165 0.66 -3.70 2.73
CA ASN A 165 1.70 -2.74 2.31
C ASN A 165 1.14 -1.30 2.16
N PRO A 166 0.52 -0.74 3.21
CA PRO A 166 -0.27 0.48 3.12
C PRO A 166 0.55 1.74 2.83
N PHE A 167 1.83 1.75 3.17
CA PHE A 167 2.67 2.94 3.07
C PHE A 167 3.06 3.23 1.62
N ILE A 168 3.63 2.24 0.91
CA ILE A 168 3.99 2.40 -0.50
C ILE A 168 2.73 2.60 -1.38
N GLU A 169 1.59 1.99 -1.01
CA GLU A 169 0.30 2.26 -1.67
C GLU A 169 -0.14 3.72 -1.46
N SER A 170 0.02 4.26 -0.26
CA SER A 170 -0.25 5.66 0.05
C SER A 170 0.66 6.60 -0.74
N PHE A 171 1.94 6.24 -0.90
CA PHE A 171 2.88 6.95 -1.75
C PHE A 171 2.39 6.97 -3.21
N PHE A 172 2.01 5.82 -3.79
CA PHE A 172 1.50 5.77 -5.15
C PHE A 172 0.17 6.51 -5.32
N LYS A 173 -0.65 6.56 -4.30
CA LYS A 173 -1.84 7.40 -4.28
C LYS A 173 -1.44 8.89 -4.36
N THR A 174 -0.49 9.33 -3.55
CA THR A 174 0.03 10.70 -3.57
C THR A 174 0.61 11.03 -4.95
N LEU A 175 1.38 10.12 -5.56
CA LEU A 175 1.92 10.23 -6.91
C LEU A 175 0.81 10.49 -7.95
N LYS A 176 -0.19 9.60 -8.00
CA LYS A 176 -1.24 9.62 -9.04
C LYS A 176 -2.24 10.77 -8.87
N TYR A 177 -2.39 11.30 -7.66
CA TYR A 177 -3.27 12.44 -7.36
C TYR A 177 -2.53 13.78 -7.30
N LYS A 178 -1.22 13.82 -7.53
CA LYS A 178 -0.46 15.08 -7.61
C LYS A 178 -0.99 15.93 -8.73
N CYS A 179 -1.22 17.21 -8.44
CA CYS A 179 -1.53 18.20 -9.46
C CYS A 179 -0.43 18.22 -10.53
N GLY A 180 -0.81 18.12 -11.79
CA GLY A 180 0.14 18.00 -12.91
C GLY A 180 0.61 16.57 -13.21
N TYR A 181 0.04 15.52 -12.57
CA TYR A 181 0.30 14.14 -13.00
C TYR A 181 -0.15 13.94 -14.45
N PRO A 182 0.75 13.52 -15.37
CA PRO A 182 0.45 13.41 -16.78
C PRO A 182 -0.61 12.34 -17.08
N ARG A 183 -1.50 12.61 -18.02
CA ARG A 183 -2.45 11.60 -18.52
C ARG A 183 -1.71 10.39 -19.13
N TYR A 184 -0.57 10.65 -19.77
CA TYR A 184 0.40 9.68 -20.28
C TYR A 184 1.79 10.33 -20.34
N PHE A 185 2.83 9.52 -20.35
CA PHE A 185 4.22 9.96 -20.46
C PHE A 185 4.68 9.76 -21.91
N ALA A 186 5.10 10.84 -22.58
CA ALA A 186 5.44 10.85 -23.99
C ALA A 186 6.61 9.91 -24.34
N SER A 187 7.54 9.72 -23.41
CA SER A 187 8.67 8.77 -23.51
C SER A 187 9.09 8.32 -22.10
N ILE A 188 9.96 7.33 -22.02
CA ILE A 188 10.55 6.88 -20.75
C ILE A 188 11.39 7.98 -20.10
N GLU A 189 12.08 8.81 -20.90
CA GLU A 189 12.87 9.95 -20.40
C GLU A 189 11.95 11.02 -19.81
N HIS A 190 10.79 11.27 -20.44
CA HIS A 190 9.78 12.17 -19.88
C HIS A 190 9.26 11.62 -18.53
N ALA A 191 9.00 10.31 -18.44
CA ALA A 191 8.60 9.68 -17.19
C ALA A 191 9.68 9.81 -16.11
N ARG A 192 10.93 9.54 -16.45
CA ARG A 192 12.10 9.66 -15.54
C ARG A 192 12.27 11.10 -15.03
N LYS A 193 12.19 12.09 -15.91
CA LYS A 193 12.31 13.51 -15.54
C LYS A 193 11.20 13.92 -14.58
N TRP A 194 9.95 13.67 -14.96
CA TRP A 194 8.79 14.02 -14.11
C TRP A 194 8.87 13.31 -12.75
N PHE A 195 9.25 12.04 -12.75
CA PHE A 195 9.35 11.25 -11.52
C PHE A 195 10.49 11.76 -10.62
N ALA A 196 11.62 12.18 -11.19
CA ALA A 196 12.72 12.80 -10.44
C ALA A 196 12.26 14.09 -9.72
N ASP A 197 11.53 14.97 -10.42
CA ASP A 197 10.98 16.20 -9.86
C ASP A 197 9.95 15.88 -8.77
N PHE A 198 9.09 14.88 -9.00
CA PHE A 198 8.11 14.43 -8.01
C PHE A 198 8.77 13.85 -6.76
N ILE A 199 9.79 12.98 -6.88
CA ILE A 199 10.51 12.41 -5.74
C ILE A 199 11.25 13.47 -4.95
N HIS A 200 11.86 14.45 -5.64
CA HIS A 200 12.48 15.58 -4.96
C HIS A 200 11.45 16.33 -4.11
N TRP A 201 10.32 16.72 -4.72
CA TRP A 201 9.23 17.36 -4.00
C TRP A 201 8.72 16.51 -2.82
N TYR A 202 8.50 15.19 -3.04
CA TYR A 202 8.01 14.29 -2.00
C TYR A 202 8.95 14.21 -0.82
N ASN A 203 10.24 14.05 -1.07
CA ASN A 203 11.24 13.88 -0.02
C ASN A 203 11.53 15.21 0.72
N PHE A 204 11.55 16.35 0.06
CA PHE A 204 12.05 17.61 0.61
C PHE A 204 10.98 18.65 0.90
N GLU A 205 9.81 18.62 0.24
CA GLU A 205 8.80 19.67 0.33
C GLU A 205 7.45 19.15 0.85
N HIS A 206 7.06 17.94 0.49
CA HIS A 206 5.78 17.36 0.90
C HIS A 206 5.72 17.14 2.41
N LYS A 207 4.80 17.85 3.07
CA LYS A 207 4.54 17.68 4.50
C LYS A 207 3.62 16.49 4.74
N HIS A 208 4.21 15.37 5.12
CA HIS A 208 3.54 14.09 5.26
C HIS A 208 2.68 14.04 6.54
N SER A 209 1.37 13.80 6.41
CA SER A 209 0.45 13.76 7.56
C SER A 209 0.82 12.68 8.59
N GLY A 210 1.23 11.50 8.15
CA GLY A 210 1.71 10.42 9.02
C GLY A 210 3.01 10.75 9.77
N LEU A 211 3.76 11.77 9.32
CA LEU A 211 4.93 12.31 9.97
C LEU A 211 4.64 13.63 10.71
N GLN A 212 3.39 13.87 11.10
CA GLN A 212 2.97 15.10 11.77
C GLN A 212 3.35 16.39 11.00
N TYR A 213 3.19 16.34 9.67
CA TYR A 213 3.44 17.46 8.75
C TYR A 213 4.89 17.97 8.73
N ILE A 214 5.84 17.06 8.81
CA ILE A 214 7.24 17.29 8.38
C ILE A 214 7.50 16.55 7.08
N THR A 215 8.60 16.87 6.42
CA THR A 215 9.02 16.14 5.22
C THR A 215 9.77 14.85 5.59
N PRO A 216 9.79 13.84 4.72
CA PRO A 216 10.60 12.64 4.91
C PRO A 216 12.06 12.95 5.24
N MET A 217 12.68 13.87 4.50
CA MET A 217 14.08 14.24 4.73
C MET A 217 14.31 15.00 6.02
N GLN A 218 13.32 15.76 6.53
CA GLN A 218 13.41 16.37 7.87
C GLN A 218 13.44 15.30 8.97
N LYS A 219 12.68 14.20 8.80
CA LYS A 219 12.76 13.07 9.74
C LYS A 219 14.09 12.32 9.59
N ARG A 220 14.50 12.02 8.35
CA ARG A 220 15.73 11.29 8.04
C ARG A 220 17.00 11.96 8.57
N SER A 221 17.05 13.31 8.53
CA SER A 221 18.18 14.11 9.02
C SER A 221 18.15 14.39 10.53
N GLY A 222 17.06 14.06 11.23
CA GLY A 222 16.91 14.35 12.66
C GLY A 222 16.45 15.77 12.98
N ILE A 223 16.31 16.67 12.02
CA ILE A 223 15.86 18.07 12.23
C ILE A 223 14.45 18.13 12.86
N HIS A 224 13.65 17.09 12.74
CA HIS A 224 12.31 17.02 13.32
C HIS A 224 12.28 17.21 14.85
N PHE A 225 13.35 16.86 15.58
CA PHE A 225 13.44 17.09 17.02
C PHE A 225 13.32 18.59 17.36
N GLU A 226 14.11 19.41 16.68
CA GLU A 226 14.10 20.87 16.85
C GLU A 226 12.79 21.48 16.35
N LEU A 227 12.28 21.02 15.21
CA LEU A 227 11.01 21.49 14.65
C LEU A 227 9.83 21.24 15.60
N PHE A 228 9.74 20.07 16.20
CA PHE A 228 8.67 19.73 17.14
C PHE A 228 8.80 20.51 18.44
N ALA A 229 10.01 20.67 18.96
CA ALA A 229 10.25 21.52 20.12
C ALA A 229 9.81 22.96 19.85
N SER A 230 10.22 23.54 18.71
CA SER A 230 9.81 24.88 18.29
C SER A 230 8.29 25.02 18.13
N ARG A 231 7.62 24.06 17.48
CA ARG A 231 6.15 24.09 17.30
C ARG A 231 5.42 24.03 18.65
N ASN A 232 5.88 23.18 19.56
CA ASN A 232 5.30 23.06 20.90
C ASN A 232 5.46 24.37 21.69
N GLU A 233 6.60 25.01 21.57
CA GLU A 233 6.87 26.30 22.23
C GLU A 233 6.00 27.43 21.67
N VAL A 234 5.81 27.51 20.35
CA VAL A 234 4.88 28.46 19.71
C VAL A 234 3.45 28.28 20.23
N ILE A 235 2.96 27.04 20.33
CA ILE A 235 1.63 26.75 20.87
C ILE A 235 1.53 27.16 22.34
N ARG A 236 2.55 26.85 23.15
CA ARG A 236 2.60 27.23 24.57
C ARG A 236 2.52 28.77 24.75
N LYS A 237 3.35 29.52 24.04
CA LYS A 237 3.34 31.00 24.07
C LYS A 237 2.03 31.59 23.58
N ALA A 238 1.43 31.00 22.52
CA ALA A 238 0.14 31.45 22.00
C ALA A 238 -0.97 31.29 23.06
N ARG A 239 -0.97 30.18 23.82
CA ARG A 239 -1.89 29.96 24.94
C ARG A 239 -1.69 30.94 26.06
N GLU A 240 -0.46 31.17 26.49
CA GLU A 240 -0.11 32.15 27.55
C GLU A 240 -0.60 33.55 27.22
N LYS A 241 -0.46 33.96 25.95
CA LYS A 241 -0.91 35.26 25.46
C LYS A 241 -2.44 35.38 25.40
N ASN A 242 -3.15 34.30 25.10
CA ASN A 242 -4.61 34.32 24.93
C ASN A 242 -5.27 33.05 25.50
N PRO A 243 -5.30 32.87 26.84
CA PRO A 243 -5.77 31.63 27.48
C PRO A 243 -7.22 31.27 27.11
N LEU A 244 -8.08 32.28 26.93
CA LEU A 244 -9.51 32.09 26.63
C LEU A 244 -9.79 31.50 25.23
N ARG A 245 -8.79 31.38 24.37
CA ARG A 245 -8.93 30.72 23.06
C ARG A 245 -8.91 29.20 23.16
N TRP A 246 -8.51 28.64 24.28
CA TRP A 246 -8.42 27.20 24.51
C TRP A 246 -9.55 26.70 25.37
N SER A 247 -10.34 25.77 24.85
CA SER A 247 -11.48 25.16 25.55
C SER A 247 -11.07 24.02 26.51
N SER A 248 -9.80 23.61 26.47
CA SER A 248 -9.30 22.55 27.35
C SER A 248 -7.87 22.83 27.82
N ASP A 249 -7.50 22.19 28.95
CA ASP A 249 -6.15 22.29 29.50
C ASP A 249 -5.12 21.47 28.72
N LYS A 250 -5.53 20.58 27.86
CA LYS A 250 -4.64 19.77 27.03
C LYS A 250 -4.23 20.55 25.78
N LEU A 251 -2.94 20.86 25.68
CA LEU A 251 -2.35 21.39 24.45
C LEU A 251 -2.07 20.26 23.47
N HIS A 252 -2.27 20.54 22.19
CA HIS A 252 -1.72 19.69 21.15
C HIS A 252 -0.18 19.69 21.27
N GLN A 253 0.41 18.51 21.31
CA GLN A 253 1.85 18.33 21.36
C GLN A 253 2.32 17.46 20.18
N TYR A 254 3.29 17.97 19.47
CA TYR A 254 4.05 17.17 18.51
C TYR A 254 4.95 16.22 19.29
N LYS A 255 4.76 14.92 19.09
CA LYS A 255 5.51 13.88 19.80
C LYS A 255 6.40 13.12 18.83
N ILE A 256 7.56 12.76 19.30
CA ILE A 256 8.47 11.88 18.56
C ILE A 256 7.98 10.46 18.74
N SER A 257 7.82 9.74 17.65
CA SER A 257 7.61 8.31 17.67
C SER A 257 8.95 7.61 17.83
N GLU A 258 9.06 6.68 18.77
CA GLU A 258 10.27 5.90 18.98
C GLU A 258 10.50 4.89 17.84
N PHE A 259 9.44 4.45 17.23
CA PHE A 259 9.47 3.48 16.12
C PHE A 259 8.26 3.66 15.20
N GLU A 260 8.40 3.14 13.99
CA GLU A 260 7.31 3.01 13.03
C GLU A 260 6.97 1.53 12.85
N VAL A 261 5.68 1.23 12.63
CA VAL A 261 5.19 -0.16 12.60
C VAL A 261 4.56 -0.48 11.26
N LEU A 262 4.99 -1.57 10.68
CA LEU A 262 4.31 -2.23 9.57
C LEU A 262 3.58 -3.47 10.10
N ASN A 263 2.34 -3.66 9.69
CA ASN A 263 1.50 -4.81 10.09
C ASN A 263 1.31 -4.97 11.61
N PRO A 264 0.90 -3.91 12.36
CA PRO A 264 0.76 -3.99 13.80
C PRO A 264 -0.12 -5.17 14.21
N GLU A 265 0.28 -5.90 15.25
CA GLU A 265 -0.57 -6.93 15.84
C GLU A 265 -1.85 -6.28 16.36
N LYS A 266 -3.01 -6.88 16.05
CA LYS A 266 -4.24 -6.43 16.68
C LYS A 266 -4.15 -6.83 18.14
N ASN A 267 -4.01 -5.84 19.04
CA ASN A 267 -4.24 -6.09 20.44
C ASN A 267 -5.62 -6.75 20.56
N SER A 268 -5.64 -8.01 20.96
CA SER A 268 -6.85 -8.69 21.42
C SER A 268 -7.34 -7.90 22.64
N ALA A 269 -8.35 -7.03 22.39
CA ALA A 269 -9.05 -6.33 23.45
C ALA A 269 -9.95 -7.30 24.18
#